data_586f8d0cd4f7e4d65ca7a0caecf32dd6
#
_entry.id   586f8d0cd4f7e4d65ca7a0caecf32dd6
#
_cell.length_a   1.000
_cell.length_b   1.000
_cell.length_c   1.000
_cell.angle_alpha   90.00
_cell.angle_beta   90.00
_cell.angle_gamma   90.00
#
_symmetry.space_group_name_H-M   'P 1'
#
loop_
_entity.id
_entity.type
_entity.pdbx_description
1 polymer ?
#
loop_
_entity_poly.entity_id
_entity_poly.type
_entity_poly.pdbx_seq_one_letter_code
_entity_poly.pdbx_strand_id
1 'polypeptide(L)'
;MNHFELINRLYKEQILPREDFIRLIEHRTAKDADYLASLARKEAQKIYGTGVFPRGLIEFTNYCKNDCLYCGIRRSNPNVSRYRLTVEQIQIGRASCRERV
;
A
#
# COMPACT_ATOMS: atom_id res chain seq x y z
N MET A 1 11.86 -23.19 16.44
CA MET A 1 11.04 -23.17 15.23
C MET A 1 11.85 -22.58 14.09
N ASN A 2 11.93 -23.29 12.95
CA ASN A 2 12.68 -22.78 11.80
C ASN A 2 11.86 -21.73 11.04
N HIS A 3 12.46 -21.05 10.07
CA HIS A 3 11.79 -19.99 9.33
C HIS A 3 10.59 -20.50 8.52
N PHE A 4 10.71 -21.67 7.93
CA PHE A 4 9.59 -22.26 7.18
C PHE A 4 8.38 -22.54 8.07
N GLU A 5 8.60 -23.01 9.28
CA GLU A 5 7.53 -23.24 10.25
C GLU A 5 6.88 -21.91 10.68
N LEU A 6 7.68 -20.86 10.89
CA LEU A 6 7.17 -19.53 11.20
C LEU A 6 6.33 -18.97 10.06
N ILE A 7 6.79 -19.13 8.81
CA ILE A 7 6.08 -18.67 7.62
C ILE A 7 4.76 -19.43 7.46
N ASN A 8 4.76 -20.74 7.63
CA ASN A 8 3.55 -21.55 7.57
C ASN A 8 2.55 -21.16 8.64
N ARG A 9 3.03 -20.89 9.85
CA ARG A 9 2.21 -20.41 10.94
C ARG A 9 1.59 -19.05 10.63
N LEU A 10 2.39 -18.12 10.10
CA LEU A 10 1.90 -16.81 9.69
C LEU A 10 0.82 -16.94 8.61
N TYR A 11 1.03 -17.79 7.63
CA TYR A 11 0.07 -18.02 6.56
C TYR A 11 -1.26 -18.58 7.09
N LYS A 12 -1.18 -19.52 8.02
CA LYS A 12 -2.34 -20.22 8.55
C LYS A 12 -3.11 -19.40 9.59
N GLU A 13 -2.40 -18.78 10.52
CA GLU A 13 -2.98 -18.06 11.65
C GLU A 13 -3.12 -16.56 11.42
N GLN A 14 -2.39 -16.02 10.42
CA GLN A 14 -2.35 -14.60 10.05
C GLN A 14 -1.83 -13.68 11.18
N ILE A 15 -1.14 -14.25 12.13
CA ILE A 15 -0.52 -13.52 13.24
C ILE A 15 0.70 -14.28 13.73
N LEU A 16 1.72 -13.54 14.18
CA LEU A 16 2.88 -14.09 14.87
C LEU A 16 3.19 -13.26 16.12
N PRO A 17 3.80 -13.85 17.15
CA PRO A 17 4.39 -13.08 18.24
C PRO A 17 5.43 -12.09 17.70
N ARG A 18 5.60 -10.98 18.39
CA ARG A 18 6.50 -9.90 17.97
C ARG A 18 7.92 -10.40 17.68
N GLU A 19 8.47 -11.23 18.54
CA GLU A 19 9.81 -11.79 18.41
C GLU A 19 9.98 -12.59 17.11
N ASP A 20 8.96 -13.35 16.74
CA ASP A 20 8.96 -14.14 15.53
C ASP A 20 8.90 -13.28 14.27
N PHE A 21 8.12 -12.18 14.29
CA PHE A 21 8.13 -11.19 13.21
C PHE A 21 9.51 -10.55 13.05
N ILE A 22 10.12 -10.13 14.15
CA ILE A 22 11.46 -9.54 14.13
C ILE A 22 12.46 -10.52 13.50
N ARG A 23 12.40 -11.78 13.90
CA ARG A 23 13.25 -12.83 13.37
C ARG A 23 13.09 -13.01 11.86
N LEU A 24 11.87 -13.04 11.35
CA LEU A 24 11.63 -13.14 9.91
C LEU A 24 12.10 -11.90 9.14
N ILE A 25 11.91 -10.71 9.71
CA ILE A 25 12.31 -9.47 9.05
C ILE A 25 13.83 -9.33 8.98
N GLU A 26 14.51 -9.59 10.10
CA GLU A 26 15.95 -9.35 10.21
C GLU A 26 16.79 -10.50 9.67
N HIS A 27 16.34 -11.73 9.78
CA HIS A 27 17.17 -12.91 9.52
C HIS A 27 16.66 -13.81 8.39
N ARG A 28 15.71 -13.36 7.58
CA ARG A 28 15.22 -14.17 6.47
C ARG A 28 16.32 -14.36 5.41
N THR A 29 16.36 -15.54 4.85
CA THR A 29 17.22 -15.88 3.71
C THR A 29 16.48 -15.62 2.39
N ALA A 30 17.20 -15.71 1.25
CA ALA A 30 16.58 -15.65 -0.07
C ALA A 30 15.53 -16.74 -0.25
N LYS A 31 15.78 -17.94 0.25
CA LYS A 31 14.79 -19.05 0.20
C LYS A 31 13.55 -18.73 1.00
N ASP A 32 13.70 -18.12 2.16
CA ASP A 32 12.56 -17.68 2.99
C ASP A 32 11.73 -16.64 2.25
N ALA A 33 12.37 -15.66 1.60
CA ALA A 33 11.70 -14.63 0.83
C ALA A 33 10.94 -15.21 -0.36
N ASP A 34 11.53 -16.16 -1.08
CA ASP A 34 10.88 -16.84 -2.20
C ASP A 34 9.65 -17.63 -1.73
N TYR A 35 9.76 -18.31 -0.62
CA TYR A 35 8.66 -19.06 -0.03
C TYR A 35 7.52 -18.16 0.41
N LEU A 36 7.84 -17.06 1.11
CA LEU A 36 6.86 -16.04 1.49
C LEU A 36 6.14 -15.48 0.26
N ALA A 37 6.88 -15.12 -0.78
CA ALA A 37 6.32 -14.58 -2.01
C ALA A 37 5.39 -15.57 -2.70
N SER A 38 5.74 -16.87 -2.71
CA SER A 38 4.90 -17.91 -3.31
C SER A 38 3.56 -18.05 -2.58
N LEU A 39 3.58 -18.03 -1.25
CA LEU A 39 2.36 -18.11 -0.44
C LEU A 39 1.51 -16.85 -0.59
N ALA A 40 2.14 -15.66 -0.62
CA ALA A 40 1.45 -14.41 -0.82
C ALA A 40 0.74 -14.36 -2.19
N ARG A 41 1.41 -14.79 -3.25
CA ARG A 41 0.82 -14.93 -4.58
C ARG A 41 -0.37 -15.89 -4.60
N LYS A 42 -0.20 -17.03 -3.96
CA LYS A 42 -1.27 -18.04 -3.87
C LYS A 42 -2.51 -17.45 -3.19
N GLU A 43 -2.33 -16.71 -2.12
CA GLU A 43 -3.43 -16.07 -1.39
C GLU A 43 -4.10 -14.98 -2.22
N ALA A 44 -3.32 -14.14 -2.90
CA ALA A 44 -3.85 -13.11 -3.78
C ALA A 44 -4.63 -13.70 -4.95
N GLN A 45 -4.14 -14.80 -5.53
CA GLN A 45 -4.81 -15.48 -6.65
C GLN A 45 -6.14 -16.12 -6.26
N LYS A 46 -6.28 -16.58 -5.03
CA LYS A 46 -7.57 -17.08 -4.54
C LYS A 46 -8.66 -16.01 -4.57
N ILE A 47 -8.29 -14.76 -4.28
CA ILE A 47 -9.23 -13.65 -4.13
C ILE A 47 -9.43 -12.93 -5.46
N TYR A 48 -8.35 -12.65 -6.19
CA TYR A 48 -8.35 -11.79 -7.37
C TYR A 48 -8.04 -12.50 -8.68
N GLY A 49 -7.74 -13.81 -8.65
CA GLY A 49 -7.26 -14.51 -9.82
C GLY A 49 -5.91 -13.94 -10.28
N THR A 50 -5.69 -13.91 -11.60
CA THR A 50 -4.45 -13.36 -12.19
C THR A 50 -4.60 -11.91 -12.65
N GLY A 51 -5.76 -11.30 -12.37
CA GLY A 51 -6.03 -9.92 -12.77
C GLY A 51 -5.23 -8.90 -11.98
N VAL A 52 -4.88 -7.81 -12.64
CA VAL A 52 -4.24 -6.65 -12.02
C VAL A 52 -5.25 -5.51 -12.03
N PHE A 53 -5.41 -4.83 -10.90
CA PHE A 53 -6.33 -3.71 -10.76
C PHE A 53 -5.55 -2.41 -10.85
N PRO A 54 -5.45 -1.78 -12.05
CA PRO A 54 -4.84 -0.46 -12.12
C PRO A 54 -5.73 0.57 -11.43
N ARG A 55 -5.10 1.44 -10.65
CA ARG A 55 -5.80 2.49 -9.91
C ARG A 55 -5.20 3.83 -10.24
N GLY A 56 -6.06 4.79 -10.60
CA GLY A 56 -5.66 6.16 -10.76
C GLY A 56 -5.93 6.95 -9.48
N LEU A 57 -5.05 7.89 -9.18
CA LEU A 57 -5.22 8.80 -8.07
C LEU A 57 -5.33 10.22 -8.61
N ILE A 58 -6.36 10.94 -8.19
CA ILE A 58 -6.52 12.36 -8.52
C ILE A 58 -6.54 13.14 -7.22
N GLU A 59 -5.49 13.91 -6.97
CA GLU A 59 -5.40 14.80 -5.84
C GLU A 59 -6.09 16.11 -6.18
N PHE A 60 -7.39 16.18 -5.93
CA PHE A 60 -8.23 17.28 -6.40
C PHE A 60 -8.10 18.57 -5.58
N THR A 61 -7.51 18.52 -4.41
CA THR A 61 -7.27 19.70 -3.57
C THR A 61 -6.20 19.42 -2.54
N ASN A 62 -5.48 20.45 -2.14
CA ASN A 62 -4.58 20.40 -0.99
C ASN A 62 -5.02 21.34 0.16
N TYR A 63 -6.25 21.83 0.11
CA TYR A 63 -6.83 22.51 1.27
C TYR A 63 -7.16 21.50 2.35
N CYS A 64 -6.63 21.68 3.54
CA CYS A 64 -6.85 20.79 4.66
C CYS A 64 -7.30 21.60 5.87
N LYS A 65 -8.35 21.13 6.56
CA LYS A 65 -8.85 21.77 7.79
C LYS A 65 -8.08 21.31 9.03
N ASN A 66 -7.32 20.22 8.93
CA ASN A 66 -6.54 19.69 10.02
C ASN A 66 -5.17 20.36 10.09
N ASP A 67 -4.55 20.30 11.26
CA ASP A 67 -3.27 20.95 11.50
C ASP A 67 -2.25 19.95 12.07
N CYS A 68 -2.09 18.81 11.42
CA CYS A 68 -1.17 17.76 11.84
C CYS A 68 0.28 18.25 11.75
N LEU A 69 1.03 18.12 12.82
CA LEU A 69 2.35 18.74 12.96
C LEU A 69 3.35 18.28 11.89
N TYR A 70 3.28 17.05 11.44
CA TYR A 70 4.24 16.55 10.46
C TYR A 70 3.79 16.73 8.99
N CYS A 71 2.53 17.13 8.78
CA CYS A 71 1.96 17.17 7.42
C CYS A 71 2.25 18.49 6.72
N GLY A 72 2.83 18.42 5.52
CA GLY A 72 3.16 19.60 4.72
C GLY A 72 1.96 20.42 4.29
N ILE A 73 0.78 19.82 4.16
CA ILE A 73 -0.45 20.54 3.79
C ILE A 73 -1.31 20.93 4.98
N ARG A 74 -0.76 20.88 6.21
CA ARG A 74 -1.51 21.32 7.39
C ARG A 74 -2.01 22.77 7.21
N ARG A 75 -3.16 23.05 7.80
CA ARG A 75 -3.84 24.34 7.64
C ARG A 75 -2.95 25.56 7.91
N SER A 76 -2.13 25.49 8.95
CA SER A 76 -1.32 26.64 9.39
C SER A 76 -0.01 26.81 8.61
N ASN A 77 0.33 25.93 7.67
CA ASN A 77 1.55 26.08 6.88
C ASN A 77 1.37 27.19 5.82
N PRO A 78 2.06 28.35 5.94
CA PRO A 78 1.91 29.44 4.98
C PRO A 78 2.76 29.25 3.72
N ASN A 79 3.66 28.28 3.70
CA ASN A 79 4.65 28.11 2.64
C ASN A 79 4.18 27.14 1.54
N VAL A 80 2.90 26.82 1.49
CA VAL A 80 2.34 25.89 0.52
C VAL A 80 1.31 26.59 -0.35
N SER A 81 1.41 26.44 -1.67
CA SER A 81 0.39 26.93 -2.60
C SER A 81 -0.83 26.02 -2.56
N ARG A 82 -1.98 26.61 -2.32
CA ARG A 82 -3.25 25.87 -2.24
C ARG A 82 -3.95 25.86 -3.59
N TYR A 83 -4.60 24.76 -3.90
CA TYR A 83 -5.37 24.62 -5.13
C TYR A 83 -6.64 23.78 -4.92
N ARG A 84 -7.59 23.98 -5.81
CA ARG A 84 -8.75 23.10 -5.97
C ARG A 84 -8.97 22.89 -7.45
N LEU A 85 -9.06 21.64 -7.87
CA LEU A 85 -9.41 21.34 -9.24
C LEU A 85 -10.89 21.60 -9.49
N THR A 86 -11.22 22.08 -10.69
CA THR A 86 -12.61 22.19 -11.13
C THR A 86 -13.15 20.82 -11.50
N VAL A 87 -14.47 20.70 -11.59
CA VAL A 87 -15.11 19.45 -12.03
C VAL A 87 -14.59 19.03 -13.40
N GLU A 88 -14.40 19.98 -14.32
CA GLU A 88 -13.84 19.71 -15.66
C GLU A 88 -12.45 19.14 -15.61
N GLN A 89 -11.56 19.72 -14.77
CA GLN A 89 -10.20 19.24 -14.61
C GLN A 89 -10.18 17.82 -14.03
N ILE A 90 -11.04 17.51 -13.08
CA ILE A 90 -11.15 16.16 -12.51
C ILE A 90 -11.61 15.15 -13.56
N GLN A 91 -12.58 15.53 -14.40
CA GLN A 91 -13.06 14.67 -15.48
C GLN A 91 -12.00 14.38 -16.53
N ILE A 92 -11.22 15.36 -16.90
CA ILE A 92 -10.08 15.18 -17.82
C ILE A 92 -9.07 14.21 -17.24
N GLY A 93 -8.71 14.38 -15.98
CA GLY A 93 -7.81 13.46 -15.26
C GLY A 93 -8.34 12.03 -15.23
N ARG A 94 -9.61 11.86 -14.98
CA ARG A 94 -10.28 10.56 -14.99
C ARG A 94 -10.22 9.91 -16.37
N ALA A 95 -10.52 10.65 -17.41
CA ALA A 95 -10.46 10.16 -18.78
C ALA A 95 -9.03 9.73 -19.16
N SER A 96 -8.03 10.54 -18.81
CA SER A 96 -6.62 10.22 -19.04
C SER A 96 -6.20 8.94 -18.33
N CYS A 97 -6.57 8.74 -17.08
CA CYS A 97 -6.30 7.51 -16.35
C CYS A 97 -6.98 6.29 -17.01
N ARG A 98 -8.19 6.48 -17.49
CA ARG A 98 -8.95 5.41 -18.17
C ARG A 98 -8.35 5.01 -19.50
N GLU A 99 -7.84 5.96 -20.27
CA GLU A 99 -7.23 5.72 -21.59
C GLU A 99 -5.89 4.99 -21.50
N ARG A 100 -5.19 5.10 -20.38
CA ARG A 100 -3.88 4.48 -20.18
C ARG A 100 -3.96 3.02 -19.72
N VAL A 101 -5.12 2.53 -19.48
CA VAL A 101 -5.37 1.14 -19.12
C VAL A 101 -5.63 0.27 -20.38
#